data_8f02ec172993243886867cba0b27445b
#
_entry.id   8f02ec172993243886867cba0b27445b
#
_cell.length_a   1.000
_cell.length_b   1.000
_cell.length_c   1.000
_cell.angle_alpha   90.00
_cell.angle_beta   90.00
_cell.angle_gamma   90.00
#
_symmetry.space_group_name_H-M   'P 1'
#
loop_
_entity.id
_entity.type
_entity.pdbx_description
1 polymer ?
#
loop_
_entity_poly.entity_id
_entity_poly.type
_entity_poly.pdbx_seq_one_letter_code
_entity_poly.pdbx_strand_id
1 'polypeptide(L)'
;MPSTPNFVRSEFSLYRAIGQTASPFTGKQKTQEFDAVFWQAQVTLPPLNRTQAVEWQSFLMQLKGTTNHFKFADPDALTNRGDFSTTHLIAENRVSNTNVVLTANNSNSSISAGTAIFANAKAGDFIHVTGMTNDANNGTHKITGVNTTQVVFVDSVLTDESSTGSCKVQMNVKGATGLNLKTTGSNSGSIKKGDYLGVLGAASASANPVQLVMAVEDATETSGSPNQFAVRTEPKLRSTLATGHFVRFDAPKGLFRLLDNTVDWNADHRSLYGISFGCIEVV
;
A
#
# COMPACT_ATOMS: atom_id res chain seq x y z
N MET A 1 9.32 1.23 -20.63
CA MET A 1 8.87 -0.13 -20.99
C MET A 1 8.04 -0.04 -22.25
N PRO A 2 8.30 -0.89 -23.26
CA PRO A 2 7.44 -0.98 -24.45
C PRO A 2 6.00 -1.32 -24.06
N SER A 3 5.02 -0.84 -24.82
CA SER A 3 3.59 -1.05 -24.54
C SER A 3 2.95 -2.05 -25.51
N THR A 4 3.66 -2.46 -26.56
CA THR A 4 3.18 -3.39 -27.59
C THR A 4 4.23 -4.45 -27.89
N PRO A 5 3.80 -5.71 -28.10
CA PRO A 5 2.45 -6.22 -27.82
C PRO A 5 2.19 -6.35 -26.31
N ASN A 6 0.92 -6.52 -25.94
CA ASN A 6 0.55 -6.85 -24.56
C ASN A 6 1.08 -8.23 -24.16
N PHE A 7 1.16 -8.50 -22.88
CA PHE A 7 1.57 -9.80 -22.34
C PHE A 7 0.54 -10.89 -22.65
N VAL A 8 1.00 -12.10 -22.90
CA VAL A 8 0.15 -13.30 -22.99
C VAL A 8 -0.16 -13.83 -21.60
N ARG A 9 0.80 -13.70 -20.69
CA ARG A 9 0.67 -14.18 -19.32
C ARG A 9 1.41 -13.23 -18.38
N SER A 10 0.73 -12.85 -17.33
CA SER A 10 1.34 -12.21 -16.16
C SER A 10 0.93 -12.95 -14.91
N GLU A 11 1.87 -13.25 -14.06
CA GLU A 11 1.64 -13.81 -12.73
C GLU A 11 2.09 -12.76 -11.72
N PHE A 12 1.13 -12.19 -10.99
CA PHE A 12 1.38 -11.19 -9.97
C PHE A 12 1.23 -11.83 -8.60
N SER A 13 2.21 -11.71 -7.74
CA SER A 13 2.21 -12.32 -6.40
C SER A 13 2.76 -11.36 -5.35
N LEU A 14 2.25 -11.47 -4.13
CA LEU A 14 2.75 -10.74 -2.97
C LEU A 14 3.61 -11.67 -2.13
N TYR A 15 4.90 -11.40 -2.06
CA TYR A 15 5.82 -12.11 -1.17
C TYR A 15 5.73 -11.54 0.24
N ARG A 16 5.68 -12.44 1.24
CA ARG A 16 5.75 -12.08 2.67
C ARG A 16 6.83 -12.91 3.35
N ALA A 17 7.75 -12.25 4.05
CA ALA A 17 8.71 -12.96 4.89
C ALA A 17 8.04 -13.32 6.22
N ILE A 18 7.74 -14.60 6.41
CA ILE A 18 7.13 -15.14 7.63
C ILE A 18 8.04 -16.20 8.20
N GLY A 19 8.50 -16.01 9.46
CA GLY A 19 9.15 -17.04 10.24
C GLY A 19 8.11 -17.90 10.93
N GLN A 20 8.27 -19.22 10.84
CA GLN A 20 7.39 -20.19 11.50
C GLN A 20 8.21 -21.17 12.30
N THR A 21 7.85 -21.36 13.57
CA THR A 21 8.46 -22.34 14.46
C THR A 21 7.37 -23.21 15.07
N ALA A 22 7.54 -24.52 15.01
CA ALA A 22 6.62 -25.48 15.63
C ALA A 22 7.33 -26.22 16.79
N SER A 23 6.64 -26.39 17.91
CA SER A 23 7.13 -27.21 19.02
C SER A 23 6.98 -28.70 18.66
N PRO A 24 8.07 -29.50 18.66
CA PRO A 24 7.98 -30.93 18.35
C PRO A 24 7.22 -31.72 19.42
N PHE A 25 7.06 -31.16 20.62
CA PHE A 25 6.41 -31.86 21.74
C PHE A 25 4.93 -31.56 21.86
N THR A 26 4.50 -30.36 21.51
CA THR A 26 3.11 -29.90 21.70
C THR A 26 2.38 -29.59 20.43
N GLY A 27 3.07 -29.57 19.28
CA GLY A 27 2.51 -29.15 17.98
C GLY A 27 2.13 -27.67 17.90
N LYS A 28 2.34 -26.90 18.97
CA LYS A 28 2.03 -25.46 18.97
C LYS A 28 2.95 -24.74 17.99
N GLN A 29 2.36 -23.93 17.12
CA GLN A 29 3.07 -23.11 16.14
C GLN A 29 3.12 -21.66 16.62
N LYS A 30 4.28 -21.02 16.41
CA LYS A 30 4.46 -19.59 16.56
C LYS A 30 4.87 -19.03 15.20
N THR A 31 4.13 -18.04 14.71
CA THR A 31 4.45 -17.32 13.47
C THR A 31 4.91 -15.90 13.81
N GLN A 32 5.89 -15.42 13.07
CA GLN A 32 6.36 -14.05 13.15
C GLN A 32 6.44 -13.48 11.74
N GLU A 33 5.74 -12.39 11.50
CA GLU A 33 5.82 -11.62 10.26
C GLU A 33 6.97 -10.63 10.33
N PHE A 34 7.79 -10.58 9.28
CA PHE A 34 8.85 -9.61 9.10
C PHE A 34 8.40 -8.49 8.15
N ASP A 35 9.12 -7.36 8.17
CA ASP A 35 8.77 -6.19 7.36
C ASP A 35 9.02 -6.34 5.85
N ALA A 36 9.64 -7.43 5.42
CA ALA A 36 9.92 -7.69 4.01
C ALA A 36 8.66 -8.22 3.29
N VAL A 37 7.87 -7.30 2.77
CA VAL A 37 6.67 -7.58 1.96
C VAL A 37 6.78 -6.78 0.66
N PHE A 38 6.69 -7.44 -0.49
CA PHE A 38 6.83 -6.81 -1.80
C PHE A 38 6.13 -7.60 -2.91
N TRP A 39 5.77 -6.92 -3.97
CA TRP A 39 5.20 -7.52 -5.15
C TRP A 39 6.26 -8.17 -6.04
N GLN A 40 5.93 -9.32 -6.60
CA GLN A 40 6.70 -10.01 -7.62
C GLN A 40 5.81 -10.28 -8.83
N ALA A 41 6.39 -10.26 -10.02
CA ALA A 41 5.67 -10.65 -11.21
C ALA A 41 6.55 -11.48 -12.15
N GLN A 42 5.93 -12.47 -12.76
CA GLN A 42 6.48 -13.22 -13.89
C GLN A 42 5.68 -12.88 -15.13
N VAL A 43 6.36 -12.47 -16.17
CA VAL A 43 5.75 -11.94 -17.39
C VAL A 43 6.22 -12.73 -18.60
N THR A 44 5.29 -13.10 -19.47
CA THR A 44 5.57 -13.79 -20.75
C THR A 44 4.95 -13.00 -21.89
N LEU A 45 5.75 -12.72 -22.91
CA LEU A 45 5.30 -12.07 -24.14
C LEU A 45 4.81 -13.09 -25.18
N PRO A 46 3.91 -12.70 -26.08
CA PRO A 46 3.56 -13.53 -27.23
C PRO A 46 4.78 -13.75 -28.13
N PRO A 47 4.75 -14.73 -29.04
CA PRO A 47 5.77 -14.83 -30.08
C PRO A 47 5.90 -13.50 -30.84
N LEU A 48 7.10 -12.92 -30.82
CA LEU A 48 7.41 -11.61 -31.36
C LEU A 48 8.07 -11.72 -32.72
N ASN A 49 7.75 -10.83 -33.64
CA ASN A 49 8.59 -10.62 -34.80
C ASN A 49 9.87 -9.87 -34.43
N ARG A 50 10.86 -9.84 -35.30
CA ARG A 50 12.18 -9.23 -35.03
C ARG A 50 12.06 -7.75 -34.58
N THR A 51 11.20 -6.96 -35.21
CA THR A 51 11.03 -5.54 -34.87
C THR A 51 10.53 -5.35 -33.46
N GLN A 52 9.53 -6.11 -33.08
CA GLN A 52 8.98 -6.09 -31.70
C GLN A 52 9.99 -6.62 -30.67
N ALA A 53 10.70 -7.70 -31.03
CA ALA A 53 11.69 -8.31 -30.15
C ALA A 53 12.85 -7.36 -29.83
N VAL A 54 13.35 -6.62 -30.80
CA VAL A 54 14.45 -5.66 -30.62
C VAL A 54 14.09 -4.56 -29.62
N GLU A 55 12.86 -4.06 -29.63
CA GLU A 55 12.42 -3.05 -28.64
C GLU A 55 12.43 -3.60 -27.21
N TRP A 56 11.91 -4.82 -27.03
CA TRP A 56 11.94 -5.48 -25.71
C TRP A 56 13.36 -5.86 -25.27
N GLN A 57 14.17 -6.40 -26.18
CA GLN A 57 15.57 -6.71 -25.90
C GLN A 57 16.35 -5.44 -25.50
N SER A 58 16.17 -4.34 -26.25
CA SER A 58 16.81 -3.06 -25.95
C SER A 58 16.38 -2.52 -24.58
N PHE A 59 15.09 -2.62 -24.26
CA PHE A 59 14.56 -2.22 -22.96
C PHE A 59 15.18 -3.06 -21.84
N LEU A 60 15.17 -4.39 -21.95
CA LEU A 60 15.72 -5.28 -20.93
C LEU A 60 17.25 -5.08 -20.76
N MET A 61 17.98 -4.86 -21.84
CA MET A 61 19.41 -4.55 -21.79
C MET A 61 19.70 -3.21 -21.10
N GLN A 62 18.84 -2.19 -21.28
CA GLN A 62 18.97 -0.90 -20.60
C GLN A 62 18.77 -1.00 -19.09
N LEU A 63 18.04 -2.02 -18.62
CA LEU A 63 17.85 -2.26 -17.18
C LEU A 63 19.14 -2.74 -16.50
N LYS A 64 20.11 -3.28 -17.23
CA LYS A 64 21.38 -3.76 -16.71
C LYS A 64 21.20 -4.74 -15.56
N GLY A 65 20.38 -5.77 -15.79
CA GLY A 65 20.00 -6.71 -14.76
C GLY A 65 19.21 -6.03 -13.65
N THR A 66 19.57 -6.26 -12.41
CA THR A 66 18.88 -5.75 -11.22
C THR A 66 19.21 -4.28 -10.88
N THR A 67 20.02 -3.58 -11.71
CA THR A 67 20.55 -2.25 -11.39
C THR A 67 19.50 -1.14 -11.59
N ASN A 68 18.84 -1.13 -12.73
CA ASN A 68 17.90 -0.08 -13.09
C ASN A 68 16.45 -0.49 -12.80
N HIS A 69 15.60 0.52 -12.62
CA HIS A 69 14.22 0.36 -12.24
C HIS A 69 13.27 0.79 -13.36
N PHE A 70 12.08 0.22 -13.39
CA PHE A 70 11.01 0.60 -14.30
C PHE A 70 9.66 0.61 -13.61
N LYS A 71 8.71 1.38 -14.14
CA LYS A 71 7.34 1.41 -13.62
C LYS A 71 6.57 0.23 -14.20
N PHE A 72 5.99 -0.59 -13.32
CA PHE A 72 5.20 -1.75 -13.71
C PHE A 72 3.95 -1.87 -12.84
N ALA A 73 2.92 -2.50 -13.37
CA ALA A 73 1.66 -2.79 -12.71
C ALA A 73 1.13 -4.13 -13.21
N ASP A 74 0.15 -4.67 -12.51
CA ASP A 74 -0.63 -5.79 -13.00
C ASP A 74 -1.37 -5.36 -14.29
N PRO A 75 -1.09 -6.00 -15.43
CA PRO A 75 -1.67 -5.60 -16.72
C PRO A 75 -3.20 -5.69 -16.75
N ASP A 76 -3.78 -6.63 -16.01
CA ASP A 76 -5.23 -6.83 -15.97
C ASP A 76 -5.94 -5.87 -14.99
N ALA A 77 -5.19 -5.19 -14.14
CA ALA A 77 -5.71 -4.30 -13.11
C ALA A 77 -5.26 -2.83 -13.28
N LEU A 78 -4.97 -2.41 -14.49
CA LEU A 78 -4.64 -1.02 -14.80
C LEU A 78 -5.83 -0.07 -14.62
N THR A 79 -7.05 -0.58 -14.85
CA THR A 79 -8.28 0.17 -14.60
C THR A 79 -8.89 -0.27 -13.30
N ASN A 80 -8.96 0.63 -12.34
CA ASN A 80 -9.62 0.39 -11.08
C ASN A 80 -11.14 0.23 -11.29
N ARG A 81 -11.78 -0.55 -10.41
CA ARG A 81 -13.23 -0.79 -10.43
C ARG A 81 -14.01 0.30 -9.70
N GLY A 82 -13.30 1.12 -8.92
CA GLY A 82 -13.86 2.32 -8.32
C GLY A 82 -14.13 3.40 -9.37
N ASP A 83 -14.89 4.41 -8.98
CA ASP A 83 -15.48 5.40 -9.90
C ASP A 83 -14.98 6.84 -9.69
N PHE A 84 -13.83 7.04 -9.06
CA PHE A 84 -13.24 8.37 -9.00
C PHE A 84 -12.89 8.89 -10.40
N SER A 85 -13.31 10.10 -10.70
CA SER A 85 -12.97 10.79 -11.96
C SER A 85 -11.58 11.42 -11.95
N THR A 86 -10.84 11.30 -10.84
CA THR A 86 -9.49 11.86 -10.68
C THR A 86 -8.43 10.79 -10.89
N THR A 87 -7.28 11.17 -11.44
CA THR A 87 -6.13 10.27 -11.60
C THR A 87 -5.35 10.08 -10.31
N HIS A 88 -5.49 11.01 -9.37
CA HIS A 88 -4.74 11.02 -8.11
C HIS A 88 -5.65 11.37 -6.94
N LEU A 89 -5.41 10.67 -5.85
CA LEU A 89 -5.93 10.97 -4.52
C LEU A 89 -4.81 11.62 -3.70
N ILE A 90 -5.16 12.33 -2.65
CA ILE A 90 -4.21 13.07 -1.83
C ILE A 90 -4.21 12.49 -0.42
N ALA A 91 -3.02 12.18 0.12
CA ALA A 91 -2.85 11.76 1.50
C ALA A 91 -3.23 12.91 2.45
N GLU A 92 -4.01 12.59 3.49
CA GLU A 92 -4.48 13.55 4.47
C GLU A 92 -4.21 13.06 5.89
N ASN A 93 -3.41 13.82 6.63
CA ASN A 93 -3.04 13.50 8.01
C ASN A 93 -3.79 14.41 8.98
N ARG A 94 -5.00 14.01 9.38
CA ARG A 94 -5.84 14.75 10.34
C ARG A 94 -5.39 14.59 11.79
N VAL A 95 -4.65 13.52 12.07
CA VAL A 95 -4.04 13.23 13.38
C VAL A 95 -2.56 12.95 13.17
N SER A 96 -1.70 13.70 13.83
CA SER A 96 -0.26 13.49 13.79
C SER A 96 0.35 14.03 15.09
N ASN A 97 0.42 13.18 16.10
CA ASN A 97 0.88 13.57 17.43
C ASN A 97 1.94 12.58 17.92
N THR A 98 2.95 13.12 18.59
CA THR A 98 4.04 12.38 19.19
C THR A 98 4.19 12.79 20.66
N ASN A 99 4.74 11.91 21.48
CA ASN A 99 4.95 12.13 22.91
C ASN A 99 3.65 12.44 23.66
N VAL A 100 2.60 11.68 23.38
CA VAL A 100 1.30 11.82 24.04
C VAL A 100 1.09 10.72 25.07
N VAL A 101 0.34 11.03 26.11
CA VAL A 101 -0.18 10.05 27.06
C VAL A 101 -1.49 9.54 26.49
N LEU A 102 -1.61 8.23 26.33
CA LEU A 102 -2.80 7.57 25.83
C LEU A 102 -3.38 6.64 26.88
N THR A 103 -4.69 6.55 26.92
CA THR A 103 -5.42 5.54 27.68
C THR A 103 -6.25 4.72 26.72
N ALA A 104 -6.00 3.41 26.71
CA ALA A 104 -6.80 2.42 25.99
C ALA A 104 -7.79 1.79 26.96
N ASN A 105 -9.03 1.63 26.53
CA ASN A 105 -10.11 1.04 27.32
C ASN A 105 -10.76 -0.08 26.53
N ASN A 106 -10.71 -1.30 27.06
CA ASN A 106 -11.26 -2.49 26.43
C ASN A 106 -12.80 -2.50 26.47
N SER A 107 -13.43 -2.03 27.54
CA SER A 107 -14.88 -2.17 27.73
C SER A 107 -15.71 -1.46 26.67
N ASN A 108 -15.18 -0.40 26.07
CA ASN A 108 -15.84 0.37 25.02
C ASN A 108 -14.97 0.56 23.76
N SER A 109 -13.84 -0.16 23.66
CA SER A 109 -12.90 -0.10 22.54
C SER A 109 -12.51 1.36 22.22
N SER A 110 -12.11 2.14 23.21
CA SER A 110 -11.75 3.54 23.03
C SER A 110 -10.28 3.83 23.31
N ILE A 111 -9.76 4.81 22.59
CA ILE A 111 -8.44 5.42 22.83
C ILE A 111 -8.67 6.89 23.18
N SER A 112 -8.15 7.31 24.31
CA SER A 112 -8.27 8.68 24.79
C SER A 112 -6.90 9.30 25.09
N ALA A 113 -6.87 10.63 25.05
CA ALA A 113 -5.70 11.43 25.38
C ALA A 113 -6.09 12.59 26.30
N GLY A 114 -5.15 13.07 27.10
CA GLY A 114 -5.35 14.22 27.98
C GLY A 114 -5.51 15.56 27.24
N THR A 115 -5.23 15.59 25.93
CA THR A 115 -5.27 16.77 25.05
C THR A 115 -6.12 16.51 23.83
N ALA A 116 -6.57 17.56 23.14
CA ALA A 116 -7.48 17.50 22.00
C ALA A 116 -6.81 17.05 20.68
N ILE A 117 -6.16 15.86 20.70
CA ILE A 117 -5.41 15.35 19.54
C ILE A 117 -6.32 14.80 18.42
N PHE A 118 -7.56 14.49 18.70
CA PHE A 118 -8.53 13.92 17.77
C PHE A 118 -9.51 14.95 17.22
N ALA A 119 -9.22 16.25 17.35
CA ALA A 119 -10.14 17.32 16.94
C ALA A 119 -10.59 17.27 15.47
N ASN A 120 -9.72 16.75 14.59
CA ASN A 120 -10.00 16.64 13.16
C ASN A 120 -10.25 15.17 12.72
N ALA A 121 -10.23 14.22 13.65
CA ALA A 121 -10.49 12.81 13.34
C ALA A 121 -11.97 12.60 12.97
N LYS A 122 -12.21 11.62 12.11
CA LYS A 122 -13.56 11.24 11.66
C LYS A 122 -13.78 9.74 11.78
N ALA A 123 -15.03 9.31 11.93
CA ALA A 123 -15.37 7.91 11.78
C ALA A 123 -14.98 7.42 10.38
N GLY A 124 -14.40 6.24 10.33
CA GLY A 124 -13.82 5.65 9.11
C GLY A 124 -12.32 5.88 8.93
N ASP A 125 -11.72 6.86 9.59
CA ASP A 125 -10.28 7.11 9.52
C ASP A 125 -9.46 5.97 10.14
N PHE A 126 -8.23 5.82 9.67
CA PHE A 126 -7.24 4.94 10.29
C PHE A 126 -6.21 5.74 11.06
N ILE A 127 -5.99 5.35 12.31
CA ILE A 127 -4.88 5.84 13.12
C ILE A 127 -3.88 4.72 13.35
N HIS A 128 -2.60 5.04 13.37
CA HIS A 128 -1.53 4.14 13.73
C HIS A 128 -0.96 4.55 15.08
N VAL A 129 -1.09 3.65 16.06
CA VAL A 129 -0.66 3.86 17.45
C VAL A 129 0.63 3.08 17.69
N THR A 130 1.59 3.72 18.33
CA THR A 130 2.84 3.06 18.77
C THR A 130 3.29 3.59 20.12
N GLY A 131 4.02 2.76 20.85
CA GLY A 131 4.59 3.15 22.15
C GLY A 131 3.71 2.82 23.37
N MET A 132 2.58 2.12 23.17
CA MET A 132 1.87 1.48 24.26
C MET A 132 2.64 0.24 24.72
N THR A 133 2.54 -0.08 26.02
CA THR A 133 3.24 -1.24 26.61
C THR A 133 2.62 -2.56 26.12
N ASN A 134 1.29 -2.56 25.99
CA ASN A 134 0.58 -3.73 25.51
C ASN A 134 0.52 -3.73 23.97
N ASP A 135 1.03 -4.80 23.36
CA ASP A 135 1.10 -4.92 21.91
C ASP A 135 -0.29 -4.87 21.23
N ALA A 136 -1.35 -5.31 21.90
CA ALA A 136 -2.71 -5.26 21.38
C ALA A 136 -3.22 -3.82 21.14
N ASN A 137 -2.64 -2.85 21.84
CA ASN A 137 -3.00 -1.43 21.70
C ASN A 137 -2.18 -0.71 20.62
N ASN A 138 -1.12 -1.34 20.14
CA ASN A 138 -0.28 -0.81 19.06
C ASN A 138 -0.78 -1.29 17.70
N GLY A 139 -0.48 -0.53 16.64
CA GLY A 139 -0.84 -0.88 15.27
C GLY A 139 -1.85 0.07 14.65
N THR A 140 -2.47 -0.38 13.58
CA THR A 140 -3.46 0.42 12.83
C THR A 140 -4.87 0.06 13.28
N HIS A 141 -5.59 1.07 13.74
CA HIS A 141 -6.97 0.98 14.20
C HIS A 141 -7.88 1.84 13.33
N LYS A 142 -9.05 1.32 12.95
CA LYS A 142 -10.08 2.10 12.26
C LYS A 142 -10.97 2.79 13.30
N ILE A 143 -11.15 4.09 13.15
CA ILE A 143 -12.02 4.87 14.01
C ILE A 143 -13.48 4.55 13.64
N THR A 144 -14.23 4.05 14.58
CA THR A 144 -15.67 3.76 14.42
C THR A 144 -16.53 4.95 14.85
N GLY A 145 -16.00 5.81 15.71
CA GLY A 145 -16.68 7.02 16.17
C GLY A 145 -15.75 7.98 16.88
N VAL A 146 -16.11 9.24 16.88
CA VAL A 146 -15.42 10.30 17.62
C VAL A 146 -16.39 10.84 18.66
N ASN A 147 -16.07 10.66 19.94
CA ASN A 147 -16.93 11.13 21.02
C ASN A 147 -16.60 12.59 21.38
N THR A 148 -15.30 12.88 21.55
CA THR A 148 -14.81 14.21 21.83
C THR A 148 -13.50 14.44 21.10
N THR A 149 -12.97 15.66 21.13
CA THR A 149 -11.64 15.95 20.58
C THR A 149 -10.49 15.18 21.26
N GLN A 150 -10.80 14.51 22.36
CA GLN A 150 -9.84 13.73 23.16
C GLN A 150 -10.09 12.22 23.11
N VAL A 151 -11.25 11.76 22.61
CA VAL A 151 -11.67 10.34 22.67
C VAL A 151 -12.20 9.86 21.33
N VAL A 152 -11.63 8.76 20.84
CA VAL A 152 -12.11 8.02 19.66
C VAL A 152 -12.44 6.58 20.04
N PHE A 153 -13.45 6.02 19.40
CA PHE A 153 -13.75 4.60 19.43
C PHE A 153 -13.09 3.93 18.22
N VAL A 154 -12.63 2.70 18.40
CA VAL A 154 -11.91 1.94 17.34
C VAL A 154 -12.52 0.56 17.14
N ASP A 155 -12.22 -0.06 16.00
CA ASP A 155 -12.72 -1.38 15.61
C ASP A 155 -11.95 -2.55 16.25
N SER A 156 -10.93 -2.27 17.02
CA SER A 156 -10.00 -3.27 17.56
C SER A 156 -10.36 -3.62 19.01
N VAL A 157 -10.06 -4.86 19.40
CA VAL A 157 -10.07 -5.27 20.81
C VAL A 157 -8.81 -4.72 21.48
N LEU A 158 -9.01 -3.83 22.44
CA LEU A 158 -7.93 -3.21 23.21
C LEU A 158 -7.71 -3.94 24.54
N THR A 159 -6.61 -3.66 25.19
CA THR A 159 -6.34 -4.04 26.58
C THR A 159 -6.26 -2.77 27.42
N ASP A 160 -6.90 -2.80 28.59
CA ASP A 160 -6.89 -1.65 29.50
C ASP A 160 -5.47 -1.24 29.86
N GLU A 161 -5.13 -0.02 29.51
CA GLU A 161 -3.77 0.53 29.75
C GLU A 161 -3.83 2.05 29.79
N SER A 162 -3.03 2.64 30.68
CA SER A 162 -2.71 4.07 30.65
C SER A 162 -1.20 4.21 30.47
N SER A 163 -0.78 4.79 29.35
CA SER A 163 0.64 4.98 29.07
C SER A 163 1.23 6.09 29.91
N THR A 164 2.54 6.04 30.11
CA THR A 164 3.29 7.07 30.87
C THR A 164 3.80 8.21 29.99
N GLY A 165 3.44 8.23 28.71
CA GLY A 165 3.95 9.18 27.71
C GLY A 165 4.77 8.49 26.62
N SER A 166 5.22 9.27 25.66
CA SER A 166 6.02 8.79 24.50
C SER A 166 5.24 7.97 23.46
N CYS A 167 3.93 7.85 23.58
CA CYS A 167 3.11 7.26 22.52
C CYS A 167 3.02 8.18 21.32
N LYS A 168 2.79 7.56 20.16
CA LYS A 168 2.52 8.28 18.88
C LYS A 168 1.17 7.84 18.36
N VAL A 169 0.40 8.80 17.88
CA VAL A 169 -0.84 8.56 17.13
C VAL A 169 -0.74 9.34 15.84
N GLN A 170 -0.65 8.66 14.73
CA GLN A 170 -0.38 9.28 13.44
C GLN A 170 -1.20 8.61 12.35
N MET A 171 -1.37 9.29 11.22
CA MET A 171 -2.00 8.77 10.02
C MET A 171 -0.99 8.64 8.89
N ASN A 172 -1.21 7.71 7.96
CA ASN A 172 -0.39 7.50 6.76
C ASN A 172 1.12 7.34 7.05
N VAL A 173 1.46 6.69 8.13
CA VAL A 173 2.86 6.48 8.53
C VAL A 173 3.37 5.09 8.14
N LYS A 174 4.69 4.95 8.10
CA LYS A 174 5.33 3.65 7.93
C LYS A 174 4.76 2.63 8.93
N GLY A 175 4.42 1.44 8.44
CA GLY A 175 3.81 0.36 9.23
C GLY A 175 2.28 0.38 9.25
N ALA A 176 1.62 1.48 8.86
CA ALA A 176 0.17 1.53 8.80
C ALA A 176 -0.39 0.67 7.65
N THR A 177 -1.54 0.02 7.91
CA THR A 177 -2.32 -0.75 6.92
C THR A 177 -3.57 0.00 6.47
N GLY A 178 -3.62 1.31 6.69
CA GLY A 178 -4.71 2.18 6.28
C GLY A 178 -4.20 3.47 5.67
N LEU A 179 -4.85 3.90 4.60
CA LEU A 179 -4.61 5.17 3.93
C LEU A 179 -5.79 6.11 4.18
N ASN A 180 -5.50 7.27 4.73
CA ASN A 180 -6.44 8.37 4.86
C ASN A 180 -6.22 9.32 3.68
N LEU A 181 -7.26 9.52 2.90
CA LEU A 181 -7.19 10.17 1.60
C LEU A 181 -8.24 11.27 1.49
N LYS A 182 -8.00 12.19 0.57
CA LYS A 182 -9.01 13.13 0.07
C LYS A 182 -8.93 13.26 -1.44
N THR A 183 -10.01 13.68 -2.05
CA THR A 183 -10.04 14.05 -3.46
C THR A 183 -9.73 15.52 -3.66
N THR A 184 -9.37 15.91 -4.87
CA THR A 184 -9.29 17.32 -5.29
C THR A 184 -10.67 17.75 -5.79
N GLY A 185 -11.25 18.76 -5.14
CA GLY A 185 -12.55 19.32 -5.53
C GLY A 185 -13.73 18.54 -4.96
N SER A 186 -14.91 18.70 -5.55
CA SER A 186 -16.18 18.10 -5.12
C SER A 186 -16.46 16.73 -5.77
N ASN A 187 -15.43 15.95 -6.06
CA ASN A 187 -15.59 14.66 -6.72
C ASN A 187 -15.86 13.57 -5.67
N SER A 188 -17.07 13.08 -5.64
CA SER A 188 -17.40 11.85 -4.92
C SER A 188 -16.97 10.64 -5.74
N GLY A 189 -16.62 9.55 -5.06
CA GLY A 189 -16.24 8.31 -5.71
C GLY A 189 -16.00 7.19 -4.72
N SER A 190 -15.58 6.06 -5.22
CA SER A 190 -15.29 4.87 -4.43
C SER A 190 -14.01 4.18 -4.88
N ILE A 191 -13.38 3.50 -3.94
CA ILE A 191 -12.35 2.47 -4.17
C ILE A 191 -13.02 1.13 -3.89
N LYS A 192 -12.79 0.16 -4.75
CA LYS A 192 -13.30 -1.20 -4.55
C LYS A 192 -12.19 -2.13 -4.06
N LYS A 193 -12.56 -3.06 -3.22
CA LYS A 193 -11.68 -4.14 -2.79
C LYS A 193 -11.02 -4.81 -4.00
N GLY A 194 -9.69 -4.89 -3.99
CA GLY A 194 -8.85 -5.39 -5.08
C GLY A 194 -8.35 -4.31 -6.04
N ASP A 195 -8.76 -3.04 -5.89
CA ASP A 195 -8.17 -1.95 -6.64
C ASP A 195 -6.73 -1.69 -6.16
N TYR A 196 -5.82 -1.47 -7.10
CA TYR A 196 -4.46 -1.08 -6.78
C TYR A 196 -4.34 0.43 -6.61
N LEU A 197 -3.39 0.84 -5.80
CA LEU A 197 -3.06 2.23 -5.52
C LEU A 197 -1.54 2.41 -5.59
N GLY A 198 -1.07 3.34 -6.39
CA GLY A 198 0.34 3.69 -6.51
C GLY A 198 0.71 4.82 -5.56
N VAL A 199 1.41 4.53 -4.49
CA VAL A 199 1.87 5.53 -3.51
C VAL A 199 3.06 6.27 -4.08
N LEU A 200 2.96 7.60 -4.27
CA LEU A 200 4.04 8.39 -4.89
C LEU A 200 5.03 8.99 -3.89
N GLY A 201 4.66 9.13 -2.61
CA GLY A 201 5.57 9.69 -1.59
C GLY A 201 5.98 11.15 -1.83
N ALA A 202 5.28 11.86 -2.72
CA ALA A 202 5.52 13.26 -3.04
C ALA A 202 4.23 13.94 -3.50
N ALA A 203 4.18 15.26 -3.38
CA ALA A 203 3.08 16.11 -3.88
C ALA A 203 3.24 16.41 -5.39
N SER A 204 3.57 15.39 -6.19
CA SER A 204 3.78 15.52 -7.63
C SER A 204 3.28 14.30 -8.37
N ALA A 205 2.44 14.51 -9.38
CA ALA A 205 1.88 13.47 -10.23
C ALA A 205 2.95 12.75 -11.09
N SER A 206 4.08 13.40 -11.35
CA SER A 206 5.21 12.86 -12.11
C SER A 206 6.22 12.09 -11.27
N ALA A 207 6.08 12.11 -9.93
CA ALA A 207 6.98 11.40 -9.04
C ALA A 207 7.01 9.89 -9.33
N ASN A 208 8.12 9.27 -9.01
CA ASN A 208 8.18 7.82 -9.04
C ASN A 208 7.39 7.23 -7.87
N PRO A 209 6.66 6.14 -8.09
CA PRO A 209 5.98 5.45 -7.01
C PRO A 209 7.03 4.88 -6.04
N VAL A 210 6.74 4.98 -4.75
CA VAL A 210 7.55 4.39 -3.68
C VAL A 210 7.01 3.03 -3.25
N GLN A 211 5.73 2.75 -3.57
CA GLN A 211 5.09 1.49 -3.24
C GLN A 211 3.81 1.29 -4.04
N LEU A 212 3.50 0.03 -4.36
CA LEU A 212 2.20 -0.41 -4.84
C LEU A 212 1.44 -1.09 -3.70
N VAL A 213 0.21 -0.67 -3.44
CA VAL A 213 -0.66 -1.29 -2.44
C VAL A 213 -2.00 -1.66 -3.08
N MET A 214 -2.71 -2.62 -2.48
CA MET A 214 -4.05 -3.03 -2.90
C MET A 214 -5.05 -2.71 -1.81
N ALA A 215 -6.22 -2.21 -2.19
CA ALA A 215 -7.35 -2.05 -1.28
C ALA A 215 -7.91 -3.42 -0.88
N VAL A 216 -8.07 -3.67 0.42
CA VAL A 216 -8.61 -4.94 0.93
C VAL A 216 -10.05 -4.82 1.44
N GLU A 217 -10.59 -3.60 1.45
CA GLU A 217 -12.00 -3.31 1.72
C GLU A 217 -12.52 -2.23 0.75
N ASP A 218 -13.83 -2.17 0.59
CA ASP A 218 -14.47 -1.07 -0.15
C ASP A 218 -14.39 0.21 0.69
N ALA A 219 -14.11 1.34 0.04
CA ALA A 219 -14.14 2.65 0.64
C ALA A 219 -14.91 3.61 -0.27
N THR A 220 -15.86 4.31 0.31
CA THR A 220 -16.67 5.30 -0.40
C THR A 220 -16.48 6.65 0.27
N GLU A 221 -16.28 7.66 -0.53
CA GLU A 221 -16.25 9.02 -0.06
C GLU A 221 -17.64 9.43 0.43
N THR A 222 -17.71 9.90 1.67
CA THR A 222 -18.91 10.54 2.19
C THR A 222 -18.90 12.00 1.76
N SER A 223 -19.96 12.40 1.07
CA SER A 223 -20.17 13.79 0.65
C SER A 223 -20.04 14.74 1.84
N GLY A 224 -19.08 15.59 1.78
CA GLY A 224 -18.79 16.59 2.82
C GLY A 224 -17.54 17.36 2.46
N SER A 225 -17.43 18.60 2.86
CA SER A 225 -16.20 19.38 2.60
C SER A 225 -15.28 19.29 3.82
N PRO A 226 -14.01 18.91 3.64
CA PRO A 226 -13.38 18.36 2.44
C PRO A 226 -13.68 16.86 2.28
N ASN A 227 -13.84 16.45 1.04
CA ASN A 227 -14.11 15.08 0.62
C ASN A 227 -13.01 14.11 1.09
N GLN A 228 -13.20 13.50 2.23
CA GLN A 228 -12.22 12.68 2.93
C GLN A 228 -12.78 11.28 3.16
N PHE A 229 -11.94 10.30 2.97
CA PHE A 229 -12.25 8.90 3.23
C PHE A 229 -10.98 8.15 3.59
N ALA A 230 -11.12 6.90 3.98
CA ALA A 230 -9.98 6.07 4.27
C ALA A 230 -10.22 4.66 3.78
N VAL A 231 -9.16 3.97 3.39
CA VAL A 231 -9.18 2.61 2.85
C VAL A 231 -8.12 1.75 3.52
N ARG A 232 -8.49 0.53 3.88
CA ARG A 232 -7.53 -0.46 4.36
C ARG A 232 -6.75 -1.02 3.18
N THR A 233 -5.44 -1.09 3.30
CA THR A 233 -4.53 -1.50 2.22
C THR A 233 -3.54 -2.55 2.67
N GLU A 234 -3.11 -3.37 1.71
CA GLU A 234 -2.01 -4.32 1.83
C GLU A 234 -1.06 -4.18 0.62
N PRO A 235 0.23 -4.30 0.82
CA PRO A 235 0.96 -4.41 2.09
C PRO A 235 0.96 -3.09 2.90
N LYS A 236 1.41 -3.18 4.16
CA LYS A 236 1.58 -2.00 5.02
C LYS A 236 2.51 -0.97 4.39
N LEU A 237 2.30 0.29 4.72
CA LEU A 237 3.10 1.40 4.19
C LEU A 237 4.57 1.25 4.58
N ARG A 238 5.46 1.38 3.60
CA ARG A 238 6.93 1.37 3.81
C ARG A 238 7.49 2.73 4.14
N SER A 239 6.77 3.79 3.80
CA SER A 239 7.17 5.17 4.04
C SER A 239 6.04 5.98 4.62
N THR A 240 6.39 6.99 5.42
CA THR A 240 5.43 7.97 5.93
C THR A 240 5.06 8.96 4.84
N LEU A 241 3.77 9.19 4.65
CA LEU A 241 3.24 10.17 3.71
C LEU A 241 2.92 11.47 4.44
N ALA A 242 3.43 12.58 3.93
CA ALA A 242 2.99 13.89 4.38
C ALA A 242 1.61 14.23 3.79
N THR A 243 0.87 15.10 4.47
CA THR A 243 -0.33 15.70 3.89
C THR A 243 0.01 16.37 2.56
N GLY A 244 -0.78 16.08 1.54
CA GLY A 244 -0.52 16.57 0.19
C GLY A 244 0.22 15.59 -0.72
N HIS A 245 0.81 14.51 -0.21
CA HIS A 245 1.41 13.50 -1.06
C HIS A 245 0.35 12.79 -1.91
N PHE A 246 0.70 12.47 -3.14
CA PHE A 246 -0.22 11.87 -4.08
C PHE A 246 -0.22 10.34 -3.97
N VAL A 247 -1.42 9.79 -4.14
CA VAL A 247 -1.68 8.37 -4.32
C VAL A 247 -2.39 8.19 -5.66
N ARG A 248 -1.74 7.51 -6.60
CA ARG A 248 -2.25 7.32 -7.95
C ARG A 248 -3.35 6.28 -7.94
N PHE A 249 -4.53 6.68 -8.44
CA PHE A 249 -5.71 5.82 -8.55
C PHE A 249 -5.88 5.27 -9.97
N ASP A 250 -5.68 6.10 -11.00
CA ASP A 250 -5.76 5.68 -12.39
C ASP A 250 -4.42 5.13 -12.88
N ALA A 251 -4.44 3.97 -13.53
CA ALA A 251 -3.26 3.23 -13.98
C ALA A 251 -2.14 3.15 -12.92
N PRO A 252 -2.44 2.63 -11.71
CA PRO A 252 -1.50 2.57 -10.60
C PRO A 252 -0.30 1.70 -10.97
N LYS A 253 0.91 2.15 -10.62
CA LYS A 253 2.15 1.44 -10.88
C LYS A 253 3.02 1.43 -9.63
N GLY A 254 3.79 0.35 -9.47
CA GLY A 254 4.92 0.26 -8.57
C GLY A 254 6.24 0.51 -9.30
N LEU A 255 7.32 0.63 -8.56
CA LEU A 255 8.68 0.68 -9.09
C LEU A 255 9.28 -0.72 -8.97
N PHE A 256 9.67 -1.31 -10.09
CA PHE A 256 10.17 -2.68 -10.18
C PHE A 256 11.58 -2.71 -10.76
N ARG A 257 12.31 -3.78 -10.45
CA ARG A 257 13.58 -4.16 -11.08
C ARG A 257 13.49 -5.61 -11.55
N LEU A 258 14.38 -6.03 -12.42
CA LEU A 258 14.47 -7.44 -12.79
C LEU A 258 14.81 -8.30 -11.57
N LEU A 259 14.29 -9.50 -11.55
CA LEU A 259 14.57 -10.49 -10.50
C LEU A 259 15.99 -11.05 -10.65
N ASP A 260 16.44 -11.24 -11.90
CA ASP A 260 17.73 -11.82 -12.24
C ASP A 260 18.59 -10.85 -13.03
N ASN A 261 19.91 -11.10 -12.99
CA ASN A 261 20.88 -10.36 -13.79
C ASN A 261 21.00 -10.86 -15.23
N THR A 262 20.41 -12.03 -15.51
CA THR A 262 20.40 -12.66 -16.83
C THR A 262 19.14 -12.27 -17.58
N VAL A 263 19.29 -11.94 -18.84
CA VAL A 263 18.19 -11.68 -19.76
C VAL A 263 18.27 -12.68 -20.89
N ASP A 264 17.26 -13.54 -20.97
CA ASP A 264 17.23 -14.62 -21.94
C ASP A 264 16.11 -14.39 -22.98
N TRP A 265 16.37 -14.78 -24.20
CA TRP A 265 15.38 -14.89 -25.27
C TRP A 265 15.72 -16.05 -26.16
N ASN A 266 14.71 -16.63 -26.79
CA ASN A 266 14.89 -17.65 -27.78
C ASN A 266 14.32 -17.18 -29.14
N ALA A 267 14.75 -17.80 -30.21
CA ALA A 267 14.19 -17.60 -31.53
C ALA A 267 13.96 -18.96 -32.18
N ASP A 268 12.80 -19.15 -32.79
CA ASP A 268 12.47 -20.36 -33.53
C ASP A 268 12.94 -20.28 -35.01
N HIS A 269 12.74 -21.37 -35.76
CA HIS A 269 13.10 -21.46 -37.16
C HIS A 269 12.28 -20.52 -38.06
N ARG A 270 11.21 -19.91 -37.58
CA ARG A 270 10.38 -18.90 -38.24
C ARG A 270 10.78 -17.48 -37.88
N SER A 271 11.90 -17.31 -37.15
CA SER A 271 12.34 -16.02 -36.62
C SER A 271 11.31 -15.37 -35.67
N LEU A 272 10.55 -16.18 -34.95
CA LEU A 272 9.70 -15.72 -33.86
C LEU A 272 10.48 -15.79 -32.55
N TYR A 273 10.44 -14.71 -31.80
CA TYR A 273 11.17 -14.55 -30.55
C TYR A 273 10.24 -14.78 -29.36
N GLY A 274 10.68 -15.61 -28.42
CA GLY A 274 10.06 -15.76 -27.11
C GLY A 274 10.84 -15.00 -26.06
N ILE A 275 10.18 -14.16 -25.28
CA ILE A 275 10.77 -13.39 -24.18
C ILE A 275 9.89 -13.57 -22.95
N SER A 276 10.53 -13.91 -21.84
CA SER A 276 9.93 -13.90 -20.50
C SER A 276 10.90 -13.33 -19.50
N PHE A 277 10.39 -12.64 -18.48
CA PHE A 277 11.21 -12.09 -17.41
C PHE A 277 10.47 -12.01 -16.09
N GLY A 278 11.21 -12.19 -15.00
CA GLY A 278 10.72 -11.95 -13.66
C GLY A 278 11.09 -10.54 -13.18
N CYS A 279 10.22 -9.94 -12.39
CA CYS A 279 10.51 -8.66 -11.75
C CYS A 279 10.00 -8.62 -10.32
N ILE A 280 10.61 -7.75 -9.54
CA ILE A 280 10.35 -7.56 -8.12
C ILE A 280 10.22 -6.08 -7.80
N GLU A 281 9.28 -5.75 -6.95
CA GLU A 281 9.12 -4.37 -6.48
C GLU A 281 10.35 -3.93 -5.69
N VAL A 282 10.78 -2.70 -5.92
CA VAL A 282 11.92 -2.10 -5.21
C VAL A 282 11.48 -1.73 -3.79
N VAL A 283 12.22 -2.20 -2.81
CA VAL A 283 11.97 -1.98 -1.38
C VAL A 283 12.94 -0.95 -0.82
#